data_246f8481cc0adbd899ba1a76d10fd316
#
_entry.id   246f8481cc0adbd899ba1a76d10fd316
#
_cell.length_a   1.000
_cell.length_b   1.000
_cell.length_c   1.000
_cell.angle_alpha   90.00
_cell.angle_beta   90.00
_cell.angle_gamma   90.00
#
_symmetry.space_group_name_H-M   'P 1'
#
loop_
_entity.id
_entity.type
_entity.pdbx_description
1 polymer ?
#
loop_
_entity_poly.entity_id
_entity_poly.type
_entity_poly.pdbx_seq_one_letter_code
_entity_poly.pdbx_strand_id
1 'polypeptide(L)'
;MDKPIDYYERLAQEFKKSKEAIDMLTKRQNDMKAELIEAVKDQGYEDDKGHKWFKVGDIELKYERRVSRSFDEGAADNWAHDTGRWDDLKRVVEMLDEDKLLALAWEDNDVAETIQAFYVEKETWAFKA
;
A
#
# COMPACT_ATOMS: atom_id res chain seq x y z
N MET A 1 2.86 -38.67 9.35
CA MET A 1 3.55 -39.61 8.46
C MET A 1 4.28 -38.83 7.38
N ASP A 2 5.57 -39.06 7.29
CA ASP A 2 6.39 -38.37 6.31
C ASP A 2 6.22 -38.97 4.93
N LYS A 3 6.08 -38.12 3.92
CA LYS A 3 6.03 -38.57 2.54
C LYS A 3 7.43 -38.65 1.95
N PRO A 4 7.67 -39.45 0.90
CA PRO A 4 8.98 -39.54 0.28
C PRO A 4 9.40 -38.22 -0.35
N ILE A 5 10.71 -38.01 -0.45
CA ILE A 5 11.30 -36.78 -0.99
C ILE A 5 10.81 -36.50 -2.41
N ASP A 6 10.59 -37.53 -3.22
CA ASP A 6 10.06 -37.36 -4.58
C ASP A 6 8.69 -36.73 -4.63
N TYR A 7 7.87 -36.99 -3.62
CA TYR A 7 6.56 -36.31 -3.51
C TYR A 7 6.71 -34.80 -3.31
N TYR A 8 7.60 -34.41 -2.41
CA TYR A 8 7.83 -32.99 -2.12
C TYR A 8 8.51 -32.27 -3.29
N GLU A 9 9.41 -32.98 -4.00
CA GLU A 9 10.03 -32.42 -5.21
C GLU A 9 8.99 -32.12 -6.29
N ARG A 10 8.09 -33.06 -6.54
CA ARG A 10 6.99 -32.86 -7.50
C ARG A 10 6.06 -31.76 -7.07
N LEU A 11 5.72 -31.70 -5.79
CA LEU A 11 4.86 -30.68 -5.23
C LEU A 11 5.51 -29.29 -5.39
N ALA A 12 6.79 -29.18 -5.13
CA ALA A 12 7.55 -27.95 -5.30
C ALA A 12 7.58 -27.50 -6.77
N GLN A 13 7.78 -28.43 -7.69
CA GLN A 13 7.76 -28.16 -9.12
C GLN A 13 6.37 -27.68 -9.59
N GLU A 14 5.31 -28.33 -9.12
CA GLU A 14 3.94 -27.92 -9.41
C GLU A 14 3.64 -26.53 -8.84
N PHE A 15 4.11 -26.23 -7.64
CA PHE A 15 3.98 -24.92 -7.04
C PHE A 15 4.63 -23.83 -7.90
N LYS A 16 5.86 -24.07 -8.36
CA LYS A 16 6.57 -23.14 -9.25
C LYS A 16 5.84 -22.91 -10.56
N LYS A 17 5.35 -23.99 -11.18
CA LYS A 17 4.57 -23.89 -12.42
C LYS A 17 3.27 -23.10 -12.23
N SER A 18 2.58 -23.34 -11.12
CA SER A 18 1.37 -22.61 -10.78
C SER A 18 1.64 -21.12 -10.62
N LYS A 19 2.73 -20.77 -9.97
CA LYS A 19 3.15 -19.37 -9.79
C LYS A 19 3.41 -18.70 -11.13
N GLU A 20 4.14 -19.35 -12.02
CA GLU A 20 4.40 -18.85 -13.36
C GLU A 20 3.11 -18.68 -14.18
N ALA A 21 2.18 -19.64 -14.08
CA ALA A 21 0.89 -19.56 -14.74
C ALA A 21 0.05 -18.39 -14.24
N ILE A 22 0.04 -18.15 -12.94
CA ILE A 22 -0.66 -17.00 -12.32
C ILE A 22 -0.06 -15.69 -12.85
N ASP A 23 1.26 -15.58 -12.89
CA ASP A 23 1.94 -14.39 -13.38
C ASP A 23 1.60 -14.11 -14.86
N MET A 24 1.61 -15.14 -15.70
CA MET A 24 1.25 -15.02 -17.10
C MET A 24 -0.20 -14.61 -17.30
N LEU A 25 -1.12 -15.22 -16.55
CA LEU A 25 -2.55 -14.88 -16.63
C LEU A 25 -2.82 -13.47 -16.12
N THR A 26 -2.15 -13.05 -15.06
CA THR A 26 -2.26 -11.69 -14.53
C THR A 26 -1.81 -10.66 -15.55
N LYS A 27 -0.68 -10.90 -16.20
CA LYS A 27 -0.18 -10.02 -17.26
C LYS A 27 -1.17 -9.92 -18.42
N ARG A 28 -1.67 -11.06 -18.87
CA ARG A 28 -2.65 -11.12 -19.96
C ARG A 28 -3.93 -10.38 -19.58
N GLN A 29 -4.42 -10.57 -18.34
CA GLN A 29 -5.60 -9.88 -17.85
C GLN A 29 -5.39 -8.37 -17.80
N ASN A 30 -4.22 -7.92 -17.38
CA ASN A 30 -3.89 -6.49 -17.34
C ASN A 30 -3.84 -5.87 -18.74
N ASP A 31 -3.29 -6.59 -19.70
CA ASP A 31 -3.26 -6.14 -21.11
C ASP A 31 -4.68 -6.00 -21.68
N MET A 32 -5.53 -6.99 -21.43
CA MET A 32 -6.94 -6.94 -21.84
C MET A 32 -7.69 -5.81 -21.14
N LYS A 33 -7.45 -5.63 -19.86
CA LYS A 33 -8.05 -4.56 -19.06
C LYS A 33 -7.72 -3.17 -19.62
N ALA A 34 -6.47 -2.94 -19.98
CA ALA A 34 -6.04 -1.67 -20.55
C ALA A 34 -6.79 -1.36 -21.86
N GLU A 35 -6.93 -2.36 -22.71
CA GLU A 35 -7.65 -2.23 -23.98
C GLU A 35 -9.15 -1.98 -23.77
N LEU A 36 -9.75 -2.70 -22.82
CA LEU A 36 -11.17 -2.51 -22.48
C LEU A 36 -11.43 -1.13 -21.86
N ILE A 37 -10.53 -0.61 -21.03
CA ILE A 37 -10.63 0.74 -20.49
C ILE A 37 -10.66 1.78 -21.60
N GLU A 38 -9.79 1.64 -22.62
CA GLU A 38 -9.79 2.55 -23.75
C GLU A 38 -11.11 2.49 -24.53
N ALA A 39 -11.65 1.28 -24.72
CA ALA A 39 -12.94 1.11 -25.37
C ALA A 39 -14.08 1.78 -24.59
N VAL A 40 -14.08 1.65 -23.27
CA VAL A 40 -15.08 2.29 -22.41
C VAL A 40 -14.99 3.82 -22.52
N LYS A 41 -13.78 4.35 -22.52
CA LYS A 41 -13.57 5.80 -22.68
C LYS A 41 -14.05 6.32 -24.02
N ASP A 42 -13.78 5.58 -25.08
CA ASP A 42 -14.07 6.03 -26.47
C ASP A 42 -15.53 5.82 -26.87
N GLN A 43 -16.14 4.71 -26.44
CA GLN A 43 -17.44 4.26 -26.91
C GLN A 43 -18.52 4.18 -25.84
N GLY A 44 -18.13 4.29 -24.58
CA GLY A 44 -19.05 4.20 -23.45
C GLY A 44 -19.82 5.49 -23.20
N TYR A 45 -20.76 5.41 -22.27
CA TYR A 45 -21.51 6.59 -21.81
C TYR A 45 -21.18 6.86 -20.34
N GLU A 46 -21.34 8.13 -19.95
CA GLU A 46 -21.07 8.58 -18.60
C GLU A 46 -22.40 8.78 -17.87
N ASP A 47 -22.50 8.26 -16.63
CA ASP A 47 -23.67 8.48 -15.80
C ASP A 47 -23.55 9.80 -15.01
N ASP A 48 -24.57 10.13 -14.22
CA ASP A 48 -24.63 11.36 -13.43
C ASP A 48 -23.60 11.44 -12.31
N LYS A 49 -23.01 10.29 -11.94
CA LYS A 49 -21.95 10.19 -10.92
C LYS A 49 -20.54 10.24 -11.53
N GLY A 50 -20.44 10.28 -12.85
CA GLY A 50 -19.17 10.29 -13.56
C GLY A 50 -18.57 8.92 -13.83
N HIS A 51 -19.31 7.84 -13.58
CA HIS A 51 -18.90 6.50 -13.96
C HIS A 51 -19.12 6.30 -15.44
N LYS A 52 -18.21 5.56 -16.08
CA LYS A 52 -18.31 5.24 -17.50
C LYS A 52 -18.71 3.80 -17.69
N TRP A 53 -19.65 3.57 -18.59
CA TRP A 53 -20.25 2.28 -18.83
C TRP A 53 -20.17 1.91 -20.29
N PHE A 54 -19.93 0.64 -20.57
CA PHE A 54 -19.92 0.12 -21.94
C PHE A 54 -20.43 -1.32 -21.92
N LYS A 55 -21.51 -1.57 -22.67
CA LYS A 55 -22.09 -2.90 -22.78
C LYS A 55 -21.56 -3.59 -24.02
N VAL A 56 -20.94 -4.76 -23.83
CA VAL A 56 -20.44 -5.61 -24.91
C VAL A 56 -21.13 -6.97 -24.84
N GLY A 57 -22.06 -7.21 -25.75
CA GLY A 57 -22.90 -8.41 -25.67
C GLY A 57 -23.70 -8.41 -24.37
N ASP A 58 -23.55 -9.47 -23.57
CA ASP A 58 -24.21 -9.61 -22.27
C ASP A 58 -23.36 -9.07 -21.11
N ILE A 59 -22.17 -8.58 -21.41
CA ILE A 59 -21.23 -8.08 -20.39
C ILE A 59 -21.32 -6.57 -20.31
N GLU A 60 -21.55 -6.07 -19.10
CA GLU A 60 -21.56 -4.64 -18.82
C GLU A 60 -20.26 -4.25 -18.13
N LEU A 61 -19.49 -3.38 -18.79
CA LEU A 61 -18.23 -2.88 -18.26
C LEU A 61 -18.45 -1.55 -17.58
N LYS A 62 -17.88 -1.39 -16.37
CA LYS A 62 -17.93 -0.16 -15.62
C LYS A 62 -16.52 0.34 -15.34
N TYR A 63 -16.21 1.54 -15.80
CA TYR A 63 -15.00 2.25 -15.39
C TYR A 63 -15.40 3.22 -14.29
N GLU A 64 -15.21 2.78 -13.05
CA GLU A 64 -15.71 3.47 -11.87
C GLU A 64 -14.85 4.66 -11.51
N ARG A 65 -15.50 5.83 -11.39
CA ARG A 65 -14.85 7.02 -10.87
C ARG A 65 -14.79 6.93 -9.35
N ARG A 66 -13.58 6.90 -8.82
CA ARG A 66 -13.34 6.93 -7.38
C ARG A 66 -12.70 8.27 -7.04
N VAL A 67 -13.31 9.01 -6.14
CA VAL A 67 -12.81 10.29 -5.68
C VAL A 67 -12.41 10.15 -4.22
N SER A 68 -11.15 10.44 -3.94
CA SER A 68 -10.66 10.54 -2.57
C SER A 68 -10.29 11.98 -2.28
N ARG A 69 -10.47 12.36 -1.01
CA ARG A 69 -10.12 13.70 -0.55
C ARG A 69 -8.96 13.55 0.44
N SER A 70 -7.89 14.27 0.18
CA SER A 70 -6.74 14.34 1.08
C SER A 70 -6.44 15.80 1.40
N PHE A 71 -5.85 16.02 2.57
CA PHE A 71 -5.44 17.33 3.00
C PHE A 71 -3.97 17.57 2.61
N ASP A 72 -3.71 18.58 1.80
CA ASP A 72 -2.35 18.98 1.44
C ASP A 72 -1.79 19.87 2.53
N GLU A 73 -1.17 19.24 3.51
CA GLU A 73 -0.60 19.89 4.68
C GLU A 73 0.51 20.87 4.30
N GLY A 74 1.36 20.50 3.36
CA GLY A 74 2.47 21.35 2.91
C GLY A 74 1.97 22.64 2.26
N ALA A 75 0.98 22.56 1.38
CA ALA A 75 0.39 23.72 0.74
C ALA A 75 -0.31 24.64 1.74
N ALA A 76 -1.06 24.05 2.68
CA ALA A 76 -1.75 24.81 3.74
C ALA A 76 -0.76 25.52 4.67
N ASP A 77 0.34 24.84 5.01
CA ASP A 77 1.43 25.37 5.83
C ASP A 77 2.05 26.60 5.16
N ASN A 78 2.43 26.46 3.90
CA ASN A 78 2.98 27.56 3.12
C ASN A 78 2.01 28.74 3.01
N TRP A 79 0.74 28.47 2.77
CA TRP A 79 -0.29 29.50 2.71
C TRP A 79 -0.42 30.26 4.04
N ALA A 80 -0.42 29.52 5.16
CA ALA A 80 -0.54 30.13 6.49
C ALA A 80 0.64 31.04 6.81
N HIS A 81 1.87 30.63 6.41
CA HIS A 81 3.05 31.47 6.58
C HIS A 81 3.03 32.69 5.66
N ASP A 82 2.73 32.49 4.37
CA ASP A 82 2.74 33.55 3.37
C ASP A 82 1.70 34.66 3.64
N THR A 83 0.59 34.28 4.27
CA THR A 83 -0.49 35.21 4.60
C THR A 83 -0.41 35.77 6.03
N GLY A 84 0.61 35.39 6.80
CA GLY A 84 0.80 35.84 8.18
C GLY A 84 -0.22 35.26 9.17
N ARG A 85 -0.84 34.12 8.85
CA ARG A 85 -1.85 33.47 9.69
C ARG A 85 -1.32 32.29 10.50
N TRP A 86 -0.06 31.97 10.34
CA TRP A 86 0.55 30.79 10.97
C TRP A 86 0.33 30.75 12.47
N ASP A 87 0.58 31.84 13.19
CA ASP A 87 0.48 31.87 14.65
C ASP A 87 -0.93 31.59 15.16
N ASP A 88 -1.95 31.99 14.40
CA ASP A 88 -3.35 31.77 14.76
C ASP A 88 -3.85 30.37 14.41
N LEU A 89 -3.20 29.68 13.47
CA LEU A 89 -3.64 28.39 12.93
C LEU A 89 -2.80 27.21 13.43
N LYS A 90 -1.60 27.46 13.91
CA LYS A 90 -0.71 26.40 14.41
C LYS A 90 -1.20 25.87 15.77
N ARG A 91 -0.77 24.64 16.06
CA ARG A 91 -0.80 24.09 17.42
C ARG A 91 0.59 23.63 17.78
N VAL A 92 0.92 23.73 19.06
CA VAL A 92 2.19 23.22 19.59
C VAL A 92 1.92 21.87 20.24
N VAL A 93 2.68 20.85 19.86
CA VAL A 93 2.56 19.50 20.42
C VAL A 93 3.87 19.13 21.09
N GLU A 94 3.79 18.72 22.34
CA GLU A 94 4.93 18.17 23.06
C GLU A 94 4.99 16.67 22.80
N MET A 95 6.14 16.20 22.37
CA MET A 95 6.35 14.79 22.05
C MET A 95 7.63 14.29 22.70
N LEU A 96 7.66 13.00 22.99
CA LEU A 96 8.88 12.34 23.41
C LEU A 96 9.91 12.40 22.27
N ASP A 97 11.11 12.85 22.59
CA ASP A 97 12.23 12.89 21.68
C ASP A 97 13.02 11.59 21.79
N GLU A 98 12.87 10.72 20.80
CA GLU A 98 13.53 9.41 20.79
C GLU A 98 15.05 9.53 20.83
N ASP A 99 15.62 10.51 20.13
CA ASP A 99 17.07 10.69 20.12
C ASP A 99 17.61 11.06 21.51
N LYS A 100 16.88 11.90 22.23
CA LYS A 100 17.23 12.23 23.62
C LYS A 100 17.10 11.04 24.54
N LEU A 101 16.09 10.20 24.31
CA LEU A 101 15.90 8.97 25.09
C LEU A 101 17.07 8.01 24.88
N LEU A 102 17.48 7.81 23.63
CA LEU A 102 18.62 6.96 23.28
C LEU A 102 19.94 7.52 23.87
N ALA A 103 20.13 8.84 23.80
CA ALA A 103 21.29 9.47 24.41
C ALA A 103 21.36 9.23 25.93
N LEU A 104 20.21 9.28 26.60
CA LEU A 104 20.12 8.96 28.02
C LEU A 104 20.55 7.52 28.31
N ALA A 105 20.17 6.57 27.46
CA ALA A 105 20.58 5.17 27.59
C ALA A 105 22.09 4.98 27.47
N TRP A 106 22.77 5.81 26.69
CA TRP A 106 24.21 5.80 26.55
C TRP A 106 24.92 6.41 27.78
N GLU A 107 24.33 7.43 28.41
CA GLU A 107 24.92 8.18 29.48
C GLU A 107 24.66 7.53 30.85
N ASP A 108 23.53 6.85 31.02
CA ASP A 108 23.06 6.30 32.28
C ASP A 108 22.77 4.80 32.17
N ASN A 109 23.68 4.00 32.70
CA ASN A 109 23.54 2.54 32.67
C ASN A 109 22.36 2.03 33.54
N ASP A 110 21.91 2.80 34.52
CA ASP A 110 20.80 2.37 35.38
C ASP A 110 19.46 2.31 34.63
N VAL A 111 19.32 3.13 33.60
CA VAL A 111 18.09 3.18 32.78
C VAL A 111 18.24 2.55 31.39
N ALA A 112 19.45 2.19 31.00
CA ALA A 112 19.74 1.66 29.67
C ALA A 112 18.93 0.41 29.34
N GLU A 113 18.85 -0.53 30.28
CA GLU A 113 18.11 -1.79 30.10
C GLU A 113 16.61 -1.53 29.93
N THR A 114 16.06 -0.62 30.73
CA THR A 114 14.65 -0.23 30.66
C THR A 114 14.33 0.40 29.30
N ILE A 115 15.19 1.30 28.83
CA ILE A 115 15.01 1.98 27.55
C ILE A 115 15.12 0.99 26.39
N GLN A 116 16.07 0.06 26.43
CA GLN A 116 16.22 -0.97 25.39
C GLN A 116 14.97 -1.87 25.30
N ALA A 117 14.30 -2.11 26.42
CA ALA A 117 13.08 -2.92 26.45
C ALA A 117 11.91 -2.26 25.70
N PHE A 118 11.96 -0.97 25.39
CA PHE A 118 10.95 -0.28 24.59
C PHE A 118 11.08 -0.59 23.09
N TYR A 119 12.22 -1.12 22.67
CA TYR A 119 12.45 -1.52 21.29
C TYR A 119 12.06 -2.99 21.14
N VAL A 120 10.91 -3.22 20.52
CA VAL A 120 10.30 -4.54 20.40
C VAL A 120 10.57 -5.09 18.98
N GLU A 121 11.11 -6.30 18.95
CA GLU A 121 11.32 -7.01 17.69
C GLU A 121 10.11 -7.88 17.36
N LYS A 122 9.73 -7.89 16.09
CA LYS A 122 8.67 -8.75 15.59
C LYS A 122 9.26 -9.64 14.51
N GLU A 123 9.18 -10.94 14.73
CA GLU A 123 9.63 -11.95 13.77
C GLU A 123 8.47 -12.37 12.88
N THR A 124 8.69 -12.35 11.58
CA THR A 124 7.74 -12.85 10.60
C THR A 124 8.42 -13.84 9.66
N TRP A 125 7.63 -14.73 9.08
CA TRP A 125 8.14 -15.78 8.20
C TRP A 125 7.55 -15.64 6.81
N ALA A 126 8.39 -15.75 5.80
CA ALA A 126 7.97 -15.71 4.41
C ALA A 126 8.40 -16.99 3.70
N PHE A 127 7.47 -17.63 2.99
CA PHE A 127 7.75 -18.80 2.18
C PHE A 127 8.11 -18.37 0.76
N LYS A 128 9.22 -18.86 0.26
CA LYS A 128 9.70 -18.60 -1.10
C LYS A 128 10.06 -19.90 -1.80
N ALA A 129 9.75 -19.95 -3.06
CA ALA A 129 10.11 -21.09 -3.90
C ALA A 129 10.65 -20.63 -5.26
#